data_7424837f8edfa10abee5290a018e62f1
#
_entry.id   7424837f8edfa10abee5290a018e62f1
#
_cell.length_a   1.000
_cell.length_b   1.000
_cell.length_c   1.000
_cell.angle_alpha   90.00
_cell.angle_beta   90.00
_cell.angle_gamma   90.00
#
_symmetry.space_group_name_H-M   'P 1'
#
loop_
_entity.id
_entity.type
_entity.pdbx_description
1 polymer ?
#
loop_
_entity_poly.entity_id
_entity_poly.type
_entity_poly.pdbx_seq_one_letter_code
_entity_poly.pdbx_strand_id
1 'polypeptide(L)'
;MNVNIFYASWYGNGKKVVEELARILTEKKQNVAVFSIMEKPEGRIPDADFYIFSSPTRKFSLPRNVKEFISSFTPPRNRTRYALVTTYMDPRTIGLRKMETVLDSKGMLKAASDLKIKSLGLKGPLEKEYGRKLAAFADEIANCE
;
A
#
# COMPACT_ATOMS: atom_id res chain seq x y z
N MET A 1 16.45 -3.22 3.76
CA MET A 1 15.75 -4.23 2.93
C MET A 1 15.14 -3.59 1.70
N ASN A 2 14.76 -4.41 0.73
CA ASN A 2 14.07 -3.95 -0.47
C ASN A 2 12.57 -3.93 -0.23
N VAL A 3 11.94 -2.79 -0.55
CA VAL A 3 10.50 -2.56 -0.37
C VAL A 3 9.89 -2.15 -1.70
N ASN A 4 8.89 -2.89 -2.16
CA ASN A 4 8.11 -2.52 -3.33
C ASN A 4 6.73 -2.02 -2.90
N ILE A 5 6.33 -0.86 -3.41
CA ILE A 5 5.02 -0.28 -3.15
C ILE A 5 4.22 -0.30 -4.46
N PHE A 6 3.06 -0.96 -4.43
CA PHE A 6 2.10 -0.95 -5.54
C PHE A 6 0.89 -0.13 -5.13
N TYR A 7 0.52 0.86 -5.95
CA TYR A 7 -0.60 1.74 -5.62
C TYR A 7 -1.53 1.98 -6.79
N ALA A 8 -2.79 2.24 -6.48
CA ALA A 8 -3.79 2.76 -7.41
C ALA A 8 -4.26 4.11 -6.89
N SER A 9 -4.38 5.10 -7.76
CA SER A 9 -4.83 6.44 -7.40
C SER A 9 -5.47 7.10 -8.61
N TRP A 10 -6.70 7.63 -8.43
CA TRP A 10 -7.44 8.33 -9.50
C TRP A 10 -7.37 9.85 -9.35
N TYR A 11 -7.31 10.34 -8.11
CA TYR A 11 -7.37 11.77 -7.79
C TYR A 11 -6.09 12.29 -7.16
N GLY A 12 -5.06 11.46 -7.04
CA GLY A 12 -3.75 11.84 -6.52
C GLY A 12 -3.55 11.65 -5.02
N ASN A 13 -4.58 11.32 -4.25
CA ASN A 13 -4.46 11.13 -2.80
C ASN A 13 -3.56 9.95 -2.44
N GLY A 14 -3.81 8.79 -3.04
CA GLY A 14 -3.00 7.60 -2.82
C GLY A 14 -1.57 7.78 -3.30
N LYS A 15 -1.39 8.43 -4.44
CA LYS A 15 -0.06 8.75 -4.97
C LYS A 15 0.73 9.63 -4.01
N LYS A 16 0.11 10.66 -3.47
CA LYS A 16 0.74 11.55 -2.49
C LYS A 16 1.17 10.80 -1.23
N VAL A 17 0.30 9.92 -0.73
CA VAL A 17 0.59 9.11 0.46
C VAL A 17 1.79 8.20 0.23
N VAL A 18 1.80 7.45 -0.88
CA VAL A 18 2.88 6.47 -1.13
C VAL A 18 4.20 7.15 -1.49
N GLU A 19 4.18 8.29 -2.16
CA GLU A 19 5.40 9.04 -2.45
C GLU A 19 6.04 9.56 -1.17
N GLU A 20 5.25 10.09 -0.24
CA GLU A 20 5.73 10.55 1.06
C GLU A 20 6.22 9.38 1.90
N LEU A 21 5.50 8.25 1.89
CA LEU A 21 5.93 7.03 2.57
C LEU A 21 7.27 6.53 2.04
N ALA A 22 7.43 6.52 0.71
CA ALA A 22 8.68 6.10 0.08
C ALA A 22 9.85 7.01 0.51
N ARG A 23 9.61 8.32 0.60
CA ARG A 23 10.61 9.28 1.07
C ARG A 23 11.05 8.94 2.51
N ILE A 24 10.09 8.73 3.40
CA ILE A 24 10.38 8.42 4.81
C ILE A 24 11.15 7.11 4.93
N LEU A 25 10.71 6.06 4.22
CA LEU A 25 11.40 4.77 4.25
C LEU A 25 12.82 4.85 3.70
N THR A 26 13.03 5.65 2.66
CA THR A 26 14.36 5.88 2.10
C THR A 26 15.28 6.58 3.11
N GLU A 27 14.75 7.54 3.86
CA GLU A 27 15.49 8.18 4.96
C GLU A 27 15.87 7.17 6.05
N LYS A 28 15.07 6.12 6.22
CA LYS A 28 15.33 5.02 7.17
C LYS A 28 16.22 3.91 6.58
N LYS A 29 16.92 4.22 5.48
CA LYS A 29 17.89 3.31 4.82
C LYS A 29 17.23 2.08 4.15
N GLN A 30 15.95 2.17 3.81
CA GLN A 30 15.29 1.15 3.01
C GLN A 30 15.47 1.46 1.51
N ASN A 31 15.55 0.42 0.70
CA ASN A 31 15.63 0.56 -0.76
C ASN A 31 14.22 0.41 -1.34
N VAL A 32 13.59 1.52 -1.73
CA VAL A 32 12.16 1.59 -2.07
C VAL A 32 11.95 1.80 -3.55
N ALA A 33 11.05 1.01 -4.14
CA ALA A 33 10.57 1.23 -5.50
C ALA A 33 9.03 1.37 -5.45
N VAL A 34 8.49 2.29 -6.25
CA VAL A 34 7.06 2.62 -6.28
C VAL A 34 6.52 2.36 -7.68
N PHE A 35 5.43 1.62 -7.78
CA PHE A 35 4.80 1.25 -9.05
C PHE A 35 3.30 1.54 -9.01
N SER A 36 2.80 2.19 -10.07
CA SER A 36 1.37 2.35 -10.25
C SER A 36 0.74 1.08 -10.80
N ILE A 37 -0.32 0.59 -10.16
CA ILE A 37 -1.09 -0.55 -10.67
C ILE A 37 -1.77 -0.20 -12.00
N MET A 38 -2.03 1.08 -12.23
CA MET A 38 -2.73 1.58 -13.40
C MET A 38 -1.84 1.71 -14.64
N GLU A 39 -0.55 1.52 -14.48
CA GLU A 39 0.43 1.60 -15.57
C GLU A 39 1.17 0.27 -15.71
N LYS A 40 1.51 -0.10 -16.97
CA LYS A 40 2.37 -1.25 -17.19
C LYS A 40 3.81 -0.86 -16.84
N PRO A 41 4.51 -1.65 -16.00
CA PRO A 41 5.92 -1.37 -15.74
C PRO A 41 6.76 -1.61 -16.97
N GLU A 42 7.82 -0.81 -17.12
CA GLU A 42 8.85 -1.07 -18.12
C GLU A 42 9.77 -2.18 -17.61
N GLY A 43 9.69 -3.34 -18.26
CA GLY A 43 10.49 -4.50 -17.89
C GLY A 43 9.96 -5.24 -16.67
N ARG A 44 10.82 -6.10 -16.13
CA ARG A 44 10.49 -6.95 -14.98
C ARG A 44 10.64 -6.16 -13.68
N ILE A 45 9.64 -6.26 -12.82
CA ILE A 45 9.71 -5.71 -11.46
C ILE A 45 10.57 -6.65 -10.60
N PRO A 46 11.66 -6.13 -9.97
CA PRO A 46 12.49 -6.98 -9.12
C PRO A 46 11.75 -7.46 -7.89
N ASP A 47 12.13 -8.62 -7.38
CA ASP A 47 11.60 -9.15 -6.13
C ASP A 47 12.03 -8.25 -4.96
N ALA A 48 11.20 -8.21 -3.92
CA ALA A 48 11.46 -7.44 -2.72
C ALA A 48 11.28 -8.28 -1.46
N ASP A 49 11.77 -7.76 -0.33
CA ASP A 49 11.61 -8.39 0.97
C ASP A 49 10.27 -8.04 1.62
N PHE A 50 9.73 -6.87 1.26
CA PHE A 50 8.50 -6.34 1.82
C PHE A 50 7.66 -5.70 0.71
N TYR A 51 6.36 -5.97 0.72
CA TYR A 51 5.42 -5.42 -0.26
C TYR A 51 4.36 -4.57 0.43
N ILE A 52 4.11 -3.38 -0.11
CA ILE A 52 3.05 -2.50 0.36
C ILE A 52 2.04 -2.33 -0.77
N PHE A 53 0.77 -2.60 -0.48
CA PHE A 53 -0.32 -2.42 -1.46
C PHE A 53 -1.21 -1.28 -0.98
N SER A 54 -1.40 -0.30 -1.84
CA SER A 54 -2.22 0.89 -1.55
C SER A 54 -3.37 1.00 -2.54
N SER A 55 -4.58 1.14 -2.02
CA SER A 55 -5.78 1.30 -2.82
C SER A 55 -6.73 2.30 -2.18
N PRO A 56 -7.41 3.14 -2.97
CA PRO A 56 -8.53 3.89 -2.43
C PRO A 56 -9.67 2.94 -2.09
N THR A 57 -10.44 3.27 -1.06
CA THR A 57 -11.71 2.59 -0.78
C THR A 57 -12.80 3.28 -1.59
N ARG A 58 -13.45 2.53 -2.47
CA ARG A 58 -14.57 3.01 -3.28
C ARG A 58 -15.82 2.23 -2.95
N LYS A 59 -16.91 2.93 -2.63
CA LYS A 59 -18.16 2.29 -2.23
C LYS A 59 -17.91 1.20 -1.20
N PHE A 60 -17.04 1.50 -0.23
CA PHE A 60 -16.63 0.62 0.88
C PHE A 60 -15.77 -0.57 0.48
N SER A 61 -15.42 -0.71 -0.80
CA SER A 61 -14.71 -1.88 -1.33
C SER A 61 -13.53 -1.50 -2.23
N LEU A 62 -12.93 -2.49 -2.87
CA LEU A 62 -11.80 -2.31 -3.79
C LEU A 62 -12.28 -2.01 -5.21
N PRO A 63 -11.56 -1.15 -5.94
CA PRO A 63 -11.74 -1.04 -7.38
C PRO A 63 -11.40 -2.37 -8.09
N ARG A 64 -12.03 -2.59 -9.24
CA ARG A 64 -11.87 -3.84 -10.00
C ARG A 64 -10.41 -4.10 -10.40
N ASN A 65 -9.70 -3.09 -10.89
CA ASN A 65 -8.30 -3.26 -11.31
C ASN A 65 -7.38 -3.63 -10.15
N VAL A 66 -7.67 -3.16 -8.95
CA VAL A 66 -6.93 -3.55 -7.74
C VAL A 66 -7.21 -5.01 -7.40
N LYS A 67 -8.48 -5.44 -7.45
CA LYS A 67 -8.85 -6.84 -7.23
C LYS A 67 -8.10 -7.77 -8.19
N GLU A 68 -8.07 -7.42 -9.47
CA GLU A 68 -7.39 -8.20 -10.49
C GLU A 68 -5.89 -8.26 -10.24
N PHE A 69 -5.28 -7.13 -9.89
CA PHE A 69 -3.85 -7.08 -9.59
C PHE A 69 -3.49 -7.97 -8.40
N ILE A 70 -4.20 -7.82 -7.29
CA ILE A 70 -3.95 -8.62 -6.07
C ILE A 70 -4.14 -10.11 -6.35
N SER A 71 -5.18 -10.46 -7.10
CA SER A 71 -5.47 -11.87 -7.44
C SER A 71 -4.38 -12.50 -8.30
N SER A 72 -3.78 -11.73 -9.21
CA SER A 72 -2.74 -12.21 -10.12
C SER A 72 -1.33 -12.08 -9.54
N PHE A 73 -1.16 -11.34 -8.45
CA PHE A 73 0.16 -11.17 -7.82
C PHE A 73 0.70 -12.50 -7.30
N THR A 74 1.97 -12.77 -7.60
CA THR A 74 2.67 -13.95 -7.11
C THR A 74 3.81 -13.51 -6.21
N PRO A 75 3.78 -13.84 -4.90
CA PRO A 75 4.89 -13.50 -4.02
C PRO A 75 6.15 -14.28 -4.40
N PRO A 76 7.34 -13.70 -4.22
CA PRO A 76 8.59 -14.37 -4.63
C PRO A 76 8.91 -15.60 -3.79
N ARG A 77 8.41 -15.67 -2.57
CA ARG A 77 8.61 -16.82 -1.67
C ARG A 77 7.50 -16.91 -0.65
N ASN A 78 7.42 -18.06 0.01
CA ASN A 78 6.45 -18.25 1.10
C ASN A 78 6.79 -17.33 2.27
N ARG A 79 5.78 -16.82 2.95
CA ARG A 79 5.87 -15.91 4.10
C ARG A 79 6.50 -14.55 3.76
N THR A 80 6.44 -14.14 2.50
CA THR A 80 6.82 -12.78 2.10
C THR A 80 5.94 -11.78 2.84
N ARG A 81 6.56 -10.79 3.47
CA ARG A 81 5.86 -9.82 4.32
C ARG A 81 5.16 -8.74 3.51
N TYR A 82 4.02 -8.28 4.00
CA TYR A 82 3.28 -7.21 3.36
C TYR A 82 2.58 -6.30 4.38
N ALA A 83 2.16 -5.14 3.91
CA ALA A 83 1.31 -4.22 4.65
C ALA A 83 0.34 -3.53 3.68
N LEU A 84 -0.74 -2.98 4.22
CA LEU A 84 -1.82 -2.40 3.45
C LEU A 84 -2.02 -0.93 3.79
N VAL A 85 -2.36 -0.15 2.75
CA VAL A 85 -2.65 1.28 2.85
C VAL A 85 -3.96 1.56 2.12
N THR A 86 -4.82 2.38 2.71
CA THR A 86 -6.00 2.89 2.01
C THR A 86 -6.19 4.37 2.27
N THR A 87 -6.70 5.07 1.26
CA THR A 87 -7.27 6.40 1.41
C THR A 87 -8.78 6.26 1.31
N TYR A 88 -9.53 7.00 2.13
CA TYR A 88 -10.99 6.83 2.22
C TYR A 88 -11.69 8.14 2.58
N MET A 89 -12.94 8.25 2.17
CA MET A 89 -13.84 9.32 2.63
C MET A 89 -14.82 8.77 3.65
N ASP A 90 -15.25 7.52 3.49
CA ASP A 90 -16.12 6.80 4.42
C ASP A 90 -15.31 5.76 5.19
N PRO A 91 -15.43 5.71 6.54
CA PRO A 91 -14.59 4.83 7.37
C PRO A 91 -14.83 3.32 7.19
N ARG A 92 -15.86 2.92 6.47
CA ARG A 92 -16.15 1.51 6.20
C ARG A 92 -15.20 0.98 5.13
N THR A 93 -14.01 0.55 5.54
CA THR A 93 -12.93 0.16 4.64
C THR A 93 -12.85 -1.36 4.44
N ILE A 94 -13.93 -1.96 3.96
CA ILE A 94 -14.04 -3.42 3.74
C ILE A 94 -12.99 -3.93 2.75
N GLY A 95 -12.54 -3.08 1.82
CA GLY A 95 -11.52 -3.44 0.84
C GLY A 95 -10.21 -3.92 1.44
N LEU A 96 -9.79 -3.37 2.58
CA LEU A 96 -8.56 -3.81 3.26
C LEU A 96 -8.66 -5.29 3.66
N ARG A 97 -9.79 -5.69 4.22
CA ARG A 97 -10.01 -7.08 4.62
C ARG A 97 -10.00 -8.01 3.41
N LYS A 98 -10.56 -7.57 2.29
CA LYS A 98 -10.54 -8.36 1.05
C LYS A 98 -9.14 -8.58 0.53
N MET A 99 -8.30 -7.52 0.54
CA MET A 99 -6.89 -7.65 0.15
C MET A 99 -6.16 -8.61 1.08
N GLU A 100 -6.34 -8.44 2.38
CA GLU A 100 -5.71 -9.31 3.39
C GLU A 100 -6.06 -10.77 3.17
N THR A 101 -7.34 -11.08 2.96
CA THR A 101 -7.80 -12.45 2.72
C THR A 101 -7.10 -13.07 1.53
N VAL A 102 -6.99 -12.35 0.42
CA VAL A 102 -6.35 -12.86 -0.80
C VAL A 102 -4.84 -13.04 -0.58
N LEU A 103 -4.16 -12.06 0.00
CA LEU A 103 -2.71 -12.13 0.21
C LEU A 103 -2.34 -13.22 1.22
N ASP A 104 -3.11 -13.37 2.28
CA ASP A 104 -2.92 -14.45 3.25
C ASP A 104 -3.09 -15.82 2.58
N SER A 105 -4.05 -15.95 1.66
CA SER A 105 -4.25 -17.19 0.92
C SER A 105 -3.07 -17.55 0.00
N LYS A 106 -2.23 -16.57 -0.33
CA LYS A 106 -1.01 -16.76 -1.11
C LYS A 106 0.22 -17.11 -0.25
N GLY A 107 0.02 -17.27 1.05
CA GLY A 107 1.10 -17.59 1.98
C GLY A 107 1.92 -16.37 2.43
N MET A 108 1.44 -15.17 2.18
CA MET A 108 2.09 -13.94 2.64
C MET A 108 1.78 -13.67 4.11
N LEU A 109 2.66 -12.92 4.77
CA LEU A 109 2.56 -12.59 6.18
C LEU A 109 2.38 -11.09 6.37
N LYS A 110 1.23 -10.68 6.91
CA LYS A 110 1.00 -9.27 7.24
C LYS A 110 1.91 -8.87 8.40
N ALA A 111 2.72 -7.85 8.19
CA ALA A 111 3.80 -7.50 9.12
C ALA A 111 3.71 -6.08 9.70
N ALA A 112 2.66 -5.35 9.39
CA ALA A 112 2.40 -4.02 9.97
C ALA A 112 0.90 -3.77 10.03
N SER A 113 0.49 -2.87 10.93
CA SER A 113 -0.90 -2.43 11.05
C SER A 113 -1.34 -1.70 9.79
N ASP A 114 -2.61 -1.81 9.41
CA ASP A 114 -3.15 -1.10 8.26
C ASP A 114 -2.99 0.42 8.41
N LEU A 115 -2.57 1.08 7.34
CA LEU A 115 -2.52 2.54 7.29
C LEU A 115 -3.80 3.06 6.61
N LYS A 116 -4.61 3.79 7.34
CA LYS A 116 -5.86 4.39 6.85
C LYS A 116 -5.76 5.90 6.92
N ILE A 117 -5.79 6.55 5.77
CA ILE A 117 -5.72 8.01 5.66
C ILE A 117 -7.03 8.54 5.10
N LYS A 118 -7.70 9.39 5.87
CA LYS A 118 -8.95 10.02 5.44
C LYS A 118 -8.67 11.16 4.48
N SER A 119 -9.44 11.21 3.38
CA SER A 119 -9.50 12.33 2.48
C SER A 119 -10.77 13.13 2.76
N LEU A 120 -10.65 14.46 2.84
CA LEU A 120 -11.78 15.34 3.12
C LEU A 120 -12.63 15.63 1.88
N GLY A 121 -12.16 15.21 0.71
CA GLY A 121 -12.86 15.32 -0.56
C GLY A 121 -12.19 14.42 -1.60
N LEU A 122 -12.76 14.31 -2.81
CA LEU A 122 -12.20 13.46 -3.86
C LEU A 122 -10.75 13.79 -4.19
N LYS A 123 -10.39 15.07 -4.19
CA LYS A 123 -9.04 15.56 -4.51
C LYS A 123 -8.28 16.01 -3.26
N GLY A 124 -8.75 15.65 -2.09
CA GLY A 124 -8.17 16.07 -0.82
C GLY A 124 -8.87 17.28 -0.23
N PRO A 125 -8.28 17.95 0.74
CA PRO A 125 -7.00 17.59 1.35
C PRO A 125 -7.07 16.30 2.17
N LEU A 126 -5.90 15.76 2.50
CA LEU A 126 -5.79 14.64 3.42
C LEU A 126 -5.97 15.13 4.86
N GLU A 127 -6.38 14.25 5.76
CA GLU A 127 -6.53 14.58 7.18
C GLU A 127 -5.25 15.18 7.76
N LYS A 128 -5.37 16.03 8.79
CA LYS A 128 -4.22 16.72 9.40
C LYS A 128 -3.20 15.76 10.00
N GLU A 129 -3.65 14.61 10.47
CA GLU A 129 -2.82 13.61 11.14
C GLU A 129 -2.05 12.69 10.20
N TYR A 130 -2.19 12.87 8.88
CA TYR A 130 -1.65 11.90 7.93
C TYR A 130 -0.13 11.77 8.04
N GLY A 131 0.59 12.85 8.27
CA GLY A 131 2.05 12.82 8.41
C GLY A 131 2.51 11.97 9.60
N ARG A 132 1.83 12.12 10.74
CA ARG A 132 2.11 11.33 11.94
C ARG A 132 1.82 9.85 11.72
N LYS A 133 0.71 9.54 11.08
CA LYS A 133 0.33 8.17 10.75
C LYS A 133 1.34 7.51 9.81
N LEU A 134 1.81 8.26 8.81
CA LEU A 134 2.84 7.79 7.88
C LEU A 134 4.15 7.49 8.61
N ALA A 135 4.57 8.38 9.50
CA ALA A 135 5.81 8.17 10.26
C ALA A 135 5.74 6.91 11.13
N ALA A 136 4.63 6.71 11.83
CA ALA A 136 4.43 5.52 12.66
C ALA A 136 4.41 4.23 11.81
N PHE A 137 3.75 4.26 10.67
CA PHE A 137 3.70 3.13 9.74
C PHE A 137 5.09 2.79 9.18
N ALA A 138 5.84 3.82 8.79
CA ALA A 138 7.20 3.63 8.31
C ALA A 138 8.12 3.02 9.39
N ASP A 139 7.96 3.42 10.65
CA ASP A 139 8.71 2.83 11.76
C ASP A 139 8.39 1.34 11.92
N GLU A 140 7.12 0.95 11.86
CA GLU A 140 6.74 -0.48 11.91
C GLU A 140 7.41 -1.28 10.81
N ILE A 141 7.43 -0.76 9.58
CA ILE A 141 8.03 -1.45 8.44
C ILE A 141 9.55 -1.55 8.60
N ALA A 142 10.22 -0.46 8.96
CA ALA A 142 11.67 -0.44 9.14
C ALA A 142 12.11 -1.40 10.25
N ASN A 143 11.29 -1.56 11.29
CA ASN A 143 11.57 -2.49 12.39
C ASN A 143 11.39 -3.96 12.00
N CYS A 144 10.86 -4.26 10.82
CA CYS A 144 10.76 -5.62 10.30
C CYS A 144 12.07 -6.14 9.70
N GLU A 145 13.05 -5.27 9.56
CA GLU A 145 14.37 -5.64 8.99
C GLU A 145 15.15 -6.61 9.87
#